data_9864bd2035e48720aed7c94e1a6ebfc2
#
_entry.id   9864bd2035e48720aed7c94e1a6ebfc2
#
_cell.length_a   1.000
_cell.length_b   1.000
_cell.length_c   1.000
_cell.angle_alpha   90.00
_cell.angle_beta   90.00
_cell.angle_gamma   90.00
#
_symmetry.space_group_name_H-M   'P 1'
#
loop_
_entity.id
_entity.type
_entity.pdbx_description
1 polymer ?
#
loop_
_entity_poly.entity_id
_entity_poly.type
_entity_poly.pdbx_seq_one_letter_code
_entity_poly.pdbx_strand_id
1 'polypeptide(L)'
;MFQRQSAWISANDGIDLALHYWESPDPQAAVFYIHGIQSHAGWLFETGPQLAKRGVALFALDRRGSGTSGGPRGHVSSLDDLMDDYLSGIEIVRKRMPDVPVTLVGQSFGGSILAGLCTTGRLKADRLVFCAPALGQQRRRHSFDSLEVLRNRSGTVRSRVPLKDEDYTDHQTYLSFMAVDGLMLREITEATKSAMIRLEDMYAQKGGVIDVPTFLVVPERDRIIDLAIAREWLMRLAGRVGEREFATDCHYIEFSGARETYWEWLARCAIEAKGEGR
;
A
#
# COMPACT_ATOMS: atom_id res chain seq x y z
N MET A 1 -12.54 15.60 16.94
CA MET A 1 -11.90 15.35 15.63
C MET A 1 -10.79 14.33 15.87
N PHE A 2 -10.76 13.22 15.13
CA PHE A 2 -9.73 12.19 15.29
C PHE A 2 -8.40 12.71 14.70
N GLN A 3 -7.43 12.96 15.58
CA GLN A 3 -6.13 13.50 15.19
C GLN A 3 -5.15 12.36 14.86
N ARG A 4 -4.25 12.62 13.91
CA ARG A 4 -3.13 11.73 13.62
C ARG A 4 -2.21 11.66 14.83
N GLN A 5 -1.89 10.44 15.22
CA GLN A 5 -0.86 10.11 16.19
C GLN A 5 0.28 9.38 15.48
N SER A 6 1.43 9.31 16.11
CA SER A 6 2.60 8.61 15.55
C SER A 6 3.36 7.88 16.66
N ALA A 7 3.89 6.72 16.30
CA ALA A 7 4.83 5.96 17.10
C ALA A 7 6.05 5.61 16.23
N TRP A 8 7.18 5.31 16.88
CA TRP A 8 8.39 4.90 16.18
C TRP A 8 8.62 3.40 16.38
N ILE A 9 9.04 2.74 15.31
CA ILE A 9 9.40 1.32 15.28
C ILE A 9 10.86 1.26 14.88
N SER A 10 11.71 0.66 15.69
CA SER A 10 13.11 0.42 15.30
C SER A 10 13.17 -0.82 14.42
N ALA A 11 13.63 -0.69 13.19
CA ALA A 11 13.87 -1.80 12.28
C ALA A 11 15.10 -2.62 12.73
N ASN A 12 15.24 -3.83 12.18
CA ASN A 12 16.33 -4.75 12.57
C ASN A 12 17.73 -4.16 12.30
N ASP A 13 17.84 -3.26 11.32
CA ASP A 13 19.08 -2.55 10.95
C ASP A 13 19.25 -1.20 11.67
N GLY A 14 18.38 -0.89 12.65
CA GLY A 14 18.43 0.33 13.44
C GLY A 14 17.81 1.56 12.80
N ILE A 15 17.15 1.42 11.64
CA ILE A 15 16.38 2.52 11.04
C ILE A 15 15.09 2.71 11.84
N ASP A 16 14.78 3.95 12.23
CA ASP A 16 13.51 4.28 12.86
C ASP A 16 12.44 4.53 11.81
N LEU A 17 11.34 3.79 11.93
CA LEU A 17 10.18 3.84 11.04
C LEU A 17 9.00 4.52 11.74
N ALA A 18 8.33 5.44 11.06
CA ALA A 18 7.19 6.15 11.60
C ALA A 18 5.89 5.39 11.30
N LEU A 19 5.23 4.90 12.35
CA LEU A 19 3.89 4.35 12.31
C LEU A 19 2.88 5.43 12.69
N HIS A 20 2.08 5.85 11.72
CA HIS A 20 1.00 6.82 11.93
C HIS A 20 -0.32 6.11 12.16
N TYR A 21 -1.19 6.70 13.01
CA TYR A 21 -2.49 6.07 13.26
C TYR A 21 -3.57 7.08 13.67
N TRP A 22 -4.82 6.68 13.42
CA TRP A 22 -6.06 7.34 13.83
C TRP A 22 -6.93 6.27 14.48
N GLU A 23 -7.24 6.44 15.74
CA GLU A 23 -8.01 5.46 16.51
C GLU A 23 -9.41 5.97 16.86
N SER A 24 -10.38 5.06 16.75
CA SER A 24 -11.68 5.22 17.37
C SER A 24 -11.58 4.87 18.87
N PRO A 25 -12.35 5.50 19.75
CA PRO A 25 -12.41 5.11 21.16
C PRO A 25 -12.88 3.67 21.39
N ASP A 26 -13.71 3.15 20.49
CA ASP A 26 -14.23 1.77 20.51
C ASP A 26 -14.10 1.20 19.10
N PRO A 27 -12.89 0.72 18.73
CA PRO A 27 -12.66 0.21 17.39
C PRO A 27 -13.30 -1.16 17.18
N GLN A 28 -14.08 -1.30 16.11
CA GLN A 28 -14.70 -2.57 15.70
C GLN A 28 -13.79 -3.35 14.72
N ALA A 29 -12.84 -2.66 14.09
CA ALA A 29 -11.85 -3.24 13.18
C ALA A 29 -10.61 -2.33 13.12
N ALA A 30 -9.52 -2.89 12.60
CA ALA A 30 -8.33 -2.12 12.25
C ALA A 30 -7.98 -2.30 10.77
N VAL A 31 -7.47 -1.25 10.16
CA VAL A 31 -6.87 -1.25 8.83
C VAL A 31 -5.40 -0.93 8.95
N PHE A 32 -4.53 -1.74 8.35
CA PHE A 32 -3.14 -1.41 8.13
C PHE A 32 -2.92 -1.08 6.66
N TYR A 33 -2.54 0.17 6.38
CA TYR A 33 -2.43 0.71 5.03
C TYR A 33 -0.97 0.78 4.57
N ILE A 34 -0.70 0.18 3.40
CA ILE A 34 0.61 0.18 2.74
C ILE A 34 0.52 1.12 1.54
N HIS A 35 1.21 2.24 1.64
CA HIS A 35 1.12 3.34 0.68
C HIS A 35 1.89 3.11 -0.63
N GLY A 36 1.60 3.91 -1.66
CA GLY A 36 2.22 3.86 -2.99
C GLY A 36 3.68 4.32 -3.04
N ILE A 37 4.23 4.39 -4.26
CA ILE A 37 5.67 4.69 -4.44
C ILE A 37 6.05 6.12 -4.05
N GLN A 38 5.24 7.11 -4.43
CA GLN A 38 5.53 8.53 -4.18
C GLN A 38 4.88 9.06 -2.91
N SER A 39 3.79 8.43 -2.46
CA SER A 39 3.02 8.83 -1.29
C SER A 39 3.66 8.41 0.04
N HIS A 40 3.03 8.79 1.11
CA HIS A 40 3.37 8.44 2.49
C HIS A 40 2.10 8.48 3.35
N ALA A 41 2.18 8.04 4.61
CA ALA A 41 1.02 7.98 5.52
C ALA A 41 0.31 9.34 5.70
N GLY A 42 1.02 10.44 5.51
CA GLY A 42 0.43 11.78 5.56
C GLY A 42 -0.66 12.04 4.52
N TRP A 43 -0.71 11.28 3.41
CA TRP A 43 -1.77 11.38 2.41
C TRP A 43 -3.12 10.86 2.92
N LEU A 44 -3.13 10.15 4.05
CA LEU A 44 -4.34 9.63 4.69
C LEU A 44 -5.00 10.62 5.65
N PHE A 45 -4.69 11.91 5.53
CA PHE A 45 -5.14 12.98 6.45
C PHE A 45 -6.67 13.13 6.52
N GLU A 46 -7.41 12.74 5.47
CA GLU A 46 -8.87 12.65 5.48
C GLU A 46 -9.33 11.21 5.74
N THR A 47 -8.72 10.22 5.09
CA THR A 47 -9.08 8.80 5.22
C THR A 47 -8.99 8.34 6.68
N GLY A 48 -7.93 8.72 7.41
CA GLY A 48 -7.75 8.33 8.80
C GLY A 48 -8.91 8.77 9.70
N PRO A 49 -9.22 10.08 9.79
CA PRO A 49 -10.37 10.56 10.56
C PRO A 49 -11.72 9.98 10.12
N GLN A 50 -11.90 9.76 8.82
CA GLN A 50 -13.15 9.21 8.28
C GLN A 50 -13.36 7.74 8.65
N LEU A 51 -12.31 6.92 8.65
CA LEU A 51 -12.39 5.54 9.11
C LEU A 51 -12.58 5.48 10.64
N ALA A 52 -11.83 6.29 11.40
CA ALA A 52 -11.97 6.36 12.85
C ALA A 52 -13.40 6.76 13.28
N LYS A 53 -14.03 7.72 12.57
CA LYS A 53 -15.43 8.10 12.77
C LYS A 53 -16.41 6.94 12.54
N ARG A 54 -16.04 5.98 11.68
CA ARG A 54 -16.84 4.79 11.34
C ARG A 54 -16.47 3.57 12.20
N GLY A 55 -15.74 3.76 13.31
CA GLY A 55 -15.36 2.69 14.22
C GLY A 55 -14.18 1.83 13.72
N VAL A 56 -13.39 2.30 12.76
CA VAL A 56 -12.24 1.58 12.23
C VAL A 56 -10.95 2.33 12.53
N ALA A 57 -10.05 1.71 13.30
CA ALA A 57 -8.71 2.26 13.53
C ALA A 57 -7.87 2.13 12.24
N LEU A 58 -7.22 3.22 11.82
CA LEU A 58 -6.30 3.21 10.68
C LEU A 58 -4.86 3.33 11.15
N PHE A 59 -4.00 2.45 10.67
CA PHE A 59 -2.55 2.46 10.87
C PHE A 59 -1.86 2.50 9.51
N ALA A 60 -0.80 3.28 9.38
CA ALA A 60 0.00 3.34 8.17
C ALA A 60 1.47 3.55 8.53
N LEU A 61 2.32 2.63 8.05
CA LEU A 61 3.76 2.73 8.21
C LEU A 61 4.34 3.53 7.04
N ASP A 62 5.04 4.61 7.32
CA ASP A 62 5.90 5.22 6.31
C ASP A 62 7.01 4.24 5.95
N ARG A 63 7.10 3.86 4.67
CA ARG A 63 8.16 2.97 4.17
C ARG A 63 9.53 3.58 4.47
N ARG A 64 10.54 2.73 4.76
CA ARG A 64 11.94 3.21 4.86
C ARG A 64 12.30 4.15 3.70
N GLY A 65 12.92 5.27 3.99
CA GLY A 65 13.25 6.31 3.02
C GLY A 65 12.07 7.07 2.45
N SER A 66 10.87 6.97 3.03
CA SER A 66 9.65 7.67 2.62
C SER A 66 9.01 8.39 3.81
N GLY A 67 8.14 9.36 3.54
CA GLY A 67 7.44 10.09 4.58
C GLY A 67 8.39 10.66 5.64
N THR A 68 8.12 10.37 6.91
CA THR A 68 8.94 10.76 8.05
C THR A 68 9.83 9.63 8.56
N SER A 69 9.76 8.43 8.00
CA SER A 69 10.66 7.32 8.32
C SER A 69 12.11 7.62 7.97
N GLY A 70 13.01 7.02 8.74
CA GLY A 70 14.45 7.06 8.53
C GLY A 70 14.91 6.33 7.27
N GLY A 71 16.20 6.35 7.05
CA GLY A 71 16.86 5.79 5.87
C GLY A 71 17.02 6.81 4.75
N PRO A 72 17.88 6.53 3.76
CA PRO A 72 18.10 7.44 2.63
C PRO A 72 16.83 7.60 1.78
N ARG A 73 16.47 8.83 1.47
CA ARG A 73 15.22 9.17 0.73
C ARG A 73 15.12 8.41 -0.59
N GLY A 74 13.98 7.72 -0.78
CA GLY A 74 13.68 6.99 -2.01
C GLY A 74 14.57 5.78 -2.26
N HIS A 75 15.21 5.23 -1.22
CA HIS A 75 16.15 4.12 -1.32
C HIS A 75 15.63 2.87 -0.59
N VAL A 76 15.57 1.77 -1.30
CA VAL A 76 15.31 0.41 -0.79
C VAL A 76 16.40 -0.51 -1.36
N SER A 77 17.32 -0.95 -0.51
CA SER A 77 18.43 -1.82 -0.90
C SER A 77 18.13 -3.30 -0.70
N SER A 78 17.29 -3.64 0.27
CA SER A 78 16.96 -5.00 0.66
C SER A 78 15.45 -5.22 0.65
N LEU A 79 15.00 -6.30 -0.01
CA LEU A 79 13.60 -6.72 0.06
C LEU A 79 13.29 -7.38 1.39
N ASP A 80 14.23 -8.12 1.96
CA ASP A 80 14.04 -8.80 3.24
C ASP A 80 13.80 -7.76 4.34
N ASP A 81 14.61 -6.68 4.39
CA ASP A 81 14.39 -5.58 5.32
C ASP A 81 13.05 -4.89 5.07
N LEU A 82 12.68 -4.66 3.81
CA LEU A 82 11.38 -4.06 3.47
C LEU A 82 10.21 -4.94 3.94
N MET A 83 10.30 -6.27 3.76
CA MET A 83 9.27 -7.20 4.23
C MET A 83 9.22 -7.23 5.76
N ASP A 84 10.37 -7.28 6.43
CA ASP A 84 10.47 -7.31 7.90
C ASP A 84 9.93 -6.02 8.53
N ASP A 85 10.16 -4.86 7.94
CA ASP A 85 9.59 -3.59 8.37
C ASP A 85 8.06 -3.66 8.47
N TYR A 86 7.42 -4.10 7.37
CA TYR A 86 5.96 -4.19 7.31
C TYR A 86 5.40 -5.29 8.20
N LEU A 87 6.05 -6.46 8.26
CA LEU A 87 5.63 -7.55 9.16
C LEU A 87 5.70 -7.10 10.62
N SER A 88 6.75 -6.38 11.01
CA SER A 88 6.90 -5.82 12.37
C SER A 88 5.81 -4.80 12.68
N GLY A 89 5.52 -3.89 11.73
CA GLY A 89 4.44 -2.93 11.87
C GLY A 89 3.06 -3.60 12.02
N ILE A 90 2.78 -4.61 11.21
CA ILE A 90 1.52 -5.38 11.26
C ILE A 90 1.41 -6.12 12.59
N GLU A 91 2.50 -6.72 13.08
CA GLU A 91 2.50 -7.42 14.37
C GLU A 91 2.22 -6.47 15.54
N ILE A 92 2.78 -5.26 15.51
CA ILE A 92 2.50 -4.23 16.52
C ILE A 92 1.02 -3.86 16.51
N VAL A 93 0.43 -3.67 15.33
CA VAL A 93 -1.00 -3.36 15.21
C VAL A 93 -1.85 -4.51 15.75
N ARG A 94 -1.53 -5.75 15.41
CA ARG A 94 -2.27 -6.92 15.93
C ARG A 94 -2.16 -7.06 17.45
N LYS A 95 -1.01 -6.73 18.05
CA LYS A 95 -0.84 -6.71 19.52
C LYS A 95 -1.62 -5.57 20.17
N ARG A 96 -1.73 -4.41 19.49
CA ARG A 96 -2.49 -3.26 19.96
C ARG A 96 -4.00 -3.46 19.84
N MET A 97 -4.43 -4.23 18.84
CA MET A 97 -5.83 -4.50 18.48
C MET A 97 -6.15 -6.00 18.52
N PRO A 98 -6.00 -6.68 19.68
CA PRO A 98 -6.06 -8.15 19.75
C PRO A 98 -7.47 -8.70 19.48
N ASP A 99 -8.51 -7.92 19.78
CA ASP A 99 -9.91 -8.38 19.81
C ASP A 99 -10.71 -8.01 18.55
N VAL A 100 -10.07 -7.30 17.61
CA VAL A 100 -10.72 -6.85 16.36
C VAL A 100 -10.02 -7.39 15.12
N PRO A 101 -10.75 -7.58 14.01
CA PRO A 101 -10.14 -8.03 12.76
C PRO A 101 -9.20 -6.97 12.20
N VAL A 102 -8.12 -7.41 11.56
CA VAL A 102 -7.13 -6.55 10.90
C VAL A 102 -7.18 -6.78 9.40
N THR A 103 -7.62 -5.76 8.66
CA THR A 103 -7.60 -5.72 7.20
C THR A 103 -6.32 -5.02 6.72
N LEU A 104 -5.60 -5.63 5.78
CA LEU A 104 -4.44 -4.99 5.14
C LEU A 104 -4.86 -4.38 3.82
N VAL A 105 -4.51 -3.12 3.61
CA VAL A 105 -4.77 -2.40 2.37
C VAL A 105 -3.46 -2.07 1.69
N GLY A 106 -3.28 -2.49 0.44
CA GLY A 106 -2.11 -2.16 -0.38
C GLY A 106 -2.51 -1.28 -1.56
N GLN A 107 -2.11 0.00 -1.53
CA GLN A 107 -2.40 0.96 -2.59
C GLN A 107 -1.23 1.02 -3.60
N SER A 108 -1.53 0.85 -4.89
CA SER A 108 -0.52 1.00 -5.96
C SER A 108 0.71 0.11 -5.72
N PHE A 109 1.91 0.68 -5.56
CA PHE A 109 3.12 -0.04 -5.17
C PHE A 109 2.96 -0.75 -3.81
N GLY A 110 2.17 -0.20 -2.90
CA GLY A 110 1.79 -0.87 -1.64
C GLY A 110 1.08 -2.20 -1.89
N GLY A 111 0.32 -2.32 -2.99
CA GLY A 111 -0.27 -3.60 -3.44
C GLY A 111 0.78 -4.62 -3.86
N SER A 112 1.86 -4.19 -4.54
CA SER A 112 2.99 -5.08 -4.84
C SER A 112 3.70 -5.55 -3.57
N ILE A 113 3.89 -4.65 -2.58
CA ILE A 113 4.47 -5.00 -1.28
C ILE A 113 3.56 -6.01 -0.57
N LEU A 114 2.25 -5.77 -0.53
CA LEU A 114 1.28 -6.69 0.08
C LEU A 114 1.32 -8.08 -0.58
N ALA A 115 1.42 -8.14 -1.92
CA ALA A 115 1.59 -9.41 -2.64
C ALA A 115 2.90 -10.12 -2.24
N GLY A 116 4.01 -9.38 -2.12
CA GLY A 116 5.27 -9.92 -1.60
C GLY A 116 5.14 -10.48 -0.19
N LEU A 117 4.49 -9.74 0.71
CA LEU A 117 4.22 -10.18 2.09
C LEU A 117 3.43 -11.49 2.14
N CYS A 118 2.44 -11.68 1.26
CA CYS A 118 1.69 -12.93 1.16
C CYS A 118 2.57 -14.14 0.83
N THR A 119 3.70 -13.94 0.13
CA THR A 119 4.61 -15.03 -0.23
C THR A 119 5.56 -15.44 0.89
N THR A 120 5.66 -14.66 1.96
CA THR A 120 6.60 -14.92 3.07
C THR A 120 6.17 -16.08 3.98
N GLY A 121 4.89 -16.46 3.94
CA GLY A 121 4.29 -17.42 4.89
C GLY A 121 4.19 -16.89 6.34
N ARG A 122 4.55 -15.61 6.57
CA ARG A 122 4.57 -14.96 7.90
C ARG A 122 3.43 -13.98 8.11
N LEU A 123 2.73 -13.62 7.03
CA LEU A 123 1.65 -12.63 7.06
C LEU A 123 0.45 -13.17 7.82
N LYS A 124 -0.08 -12.36 8.73
CA LYS A 124 -1.33 -12.63 9.46
C LYS A 124 -2.31 -11.49 9.20
N ALA A 125 -3.39 -11.77 8.51
CA ALA A 125 -4.45 -10.82 8.20
C ALA A 125 -5.80 -11.55 8.22
N ASP A 126 -6.86 -10.80 8.51
CA ASP A 126 -8.23 -11.34 8.45
C ASP A 126 -8.87 -11.02 7.09
N ARG A 127 -8.36 -10.01 6.39
CA ARG A 127 -8.78 -9.63 5.03
C ARG A 127 -7.67 -8.85 4.31
N LEU A 128 -7.64 -8.97 2.98
CA LEU A 128 -6.74 -8.19 2.11
C LEU A 128 -7.55 -7.33 1.15
N VAL A 129 -7.11 -6.10 0.95
CA VAL A 129 -7.64 -5.17 -0.04
C VAL A 129 -6.50 -4.65 -0.90
N PHE A 130 -6.53 -4.96 -2.17
CA PHE A 130 -5.59 -4.47 -3.18
C PHE A 130 -6.25 -3.31 -3.92
N CYS A 131 -5.84 -2.08 -3.62
CA CYS A 131 -6.40 -0.87 -4.20
C CYS A 131 -5.53 -0.37 -5.36
N ALA A 132 -6.05 -0.42 -6.59
CA ALA A 132 -5.32 -0.09 -7.82
C ALA A 132 -3.86 -0.62 -7.79
N PRO A 133 -3.64 -1.92 -7.52
CA PRO A 133 -2.32 -2.44 -7.17
C PRO A 133 -1.39 -2.50 -8.37
N ALA A 134 -0.11 -2.16 -8.17
CA ALA A 134 0.89 -2.18 -9.23
C ALA A 134 1.42 -3.61 -9.54
N LEU A 135 0.52 -4.59 -9.62
CA LEU A 135 0.86 -5.99 -9.92
C LEU A 135 1.16 -6.20 -11.39
N GLY A 136 2.27 -6.87 -11.72
CA GLY A 136 2.68 -7.23 -13.08
C GLY A 136 3.12 -6.05 -13.95
N GLN A 137 3.18 -4.84 -13.42
CA GLN A 137 3.42 -3.62 -14.19
C GLN A 137 4.86 -3.52 -14.70
N GLN A 138 5.85 -4.09 -14.00
CA GLN A 138 7.24 -4.06 -14.46
C GLN A 138 7.42 -4.96 -15.69
N ARG A 139 6.87 -6.17 -15.63
CA ARG A 139 6.88 -7.11 -16.75
C ARG A 139 6.10 -6.60 -17.97
N ARG A 140 5.10 -5.76 -17.74
CA ARG A 140 4.32 -5.11 -18.81
C ARG A 140 5.09 -3.99 -19.50
N ARG A 141 5.87 -3.22 -18.72
CA ARG A 141 6.55 -2.00 -19.20
C ARG A 141 7.92 -2.26 -19.82
N HIS A 142 8.55 -3.38 -19.50
CA HIS A 142 9.94 -3.69 -19.87
C HIS A 142 10.04 -5.02 -20.63
N SER A 143 10.95 -5.08 -21.62
CA SER A 143 11.32 -6.34 -22.25
C SER A 143 12.08 -7.23 -21.25
N PHE A 144 12.18 -8.53 -21.56
CA PHE A 144 12.92 -9.50 -20.74
C PHE A 144 14.36 -9.05 -20.47
N ASP A 145 15.09 -8.65 -21.53
CA ASP A 145 16.49 -8.20 -21.41
C ASP A 145 16.60 -6.93 -20.54
N SER A 146 15.66 -5.99 -20.70
CA SER A 146 15.62 -4.78 -19.87
C SER A 146 15.36 -5.10 -18.40
N LEU A 147 14.47 -6.05 -18.11
CA LEU A 147 14.20 -6.51 -16.73
C LEU A 147 15.44 -7.13 -16.11
N GLU A 148 16.20 -7.92 -16.87
CA GLU A 148 17.42 -8.55 -16.37
C GLU A 148 18.49 -7.52 -16.00
N VAL A 149 18.70 -6.53 -16.85
CA VAL A 149 19.60 -5.41 -16.57
C VAL A 149 19.14 -4.62 -15.33
N LEU A 150 17.86 -4.28 -15.27
CA LEU A 150 17.31 -3.49 -14.17
C LEU A 150 17.31 -4.23 -12.83
N ARG A 151 17.06 -5.55 -12.84
CA ARG A 151 17.09 -6.42 -11.65
C ARG A 151 18.44 -6.42 -10.96
N ASN A 152 19.52 -6.29 -11.71
CA ASN A 152 20.90 -6.33 -11.21
C ASN A 152 21.45 -4.93 -10.88
N ARG A 153 20.67 -3.87 -11.10
CA ARG A 153 21.12 -2.53 -10.74
C ARG A 153 21.15 -2.36 -9.22
N SER A 154 22.16 -1.67 -8.76
CA SER A 154 22.35 -1.28 -7.38
C SER A 154 22.87 0.13 -7.31
N GLY A 155 22.83 0.73 -6.12
CA GLY A 155 23.41 2.04 -5.91
C GLY A 155 22.38 3.13 -5.63
N THR A 156 22.91 4.32 -5.35
CA THR A 156 22.17 5.47 -4.81
C THR A 156 21.84 6.53 -5.85
N VAL A 157 22.24 6.31 -7.12
CA VAL A 157 21.87 7.21 -8.22
C VAL A 157 20.36 7.30 -8.30
N ARG A 158 19.84 8.52 -8.30
CA ARG A 158 18.40 8.79 -8.33
C ARG A 158 17.94 9.19 -9.71
N SER A 159 16.71 8.87 -10.01
CA SER A 159 16.01 9.39 -11.16
C SER A 159 14.56 9.65 -10.84
N ARG A 160 13.97 10.56 -11.59
CA ARG A 160 12.57 10.96 -11.41
C ARG A 160 11.63 9.79 -11.61
N VAL A 161 10.62 9.67 -10.77
CA VAL A 161 9.48 8.80 -11.00
C VAL A 161 8.64 9.44 -12.12
N PRO A 162 8.37 8.72 -13.24
CA PRO A 162 7.73 9.31 -14.43
C PRO A 162 6.20 9.41 -14.25
N LEU A 163 5.76 9.98 -13.13
CA LEU A 163 4.34 10.21 -12.82
C LEU A 163 4.14 11.70 -12.51
N LYS A 164 3.00 12.23 -12.95
CA LYS A 164 2.56 13.61 -12.70
C LYS A 164 1.50 13.60 -11.60
N ASP A 165 1.27 14.74 -10.97
CA ASP A 165 0.26 14.88 -9.91
C ASP A 165 -1.14 14.64 -10.49
N GLU A 166 -1.39 15.03 -11.74
CA GLU A 166 -2.64 14.83 -12.47
C GLU A 166 -2.92 13.36 -12.79
N ASP A 167 -1.93 12.47 -12.71
CA ASP A 167 -2.14 11.04 -12.85
C ASP A 167 -2.84 10.45 -11.62
N TYR A 168 -2.69 11.08 -10.45
CA TYR A 168 -3.28 10.63 -9.18
C TYR A 168 -4.71 11.13 -8.98
N THR A 169 -4.99 12.39 -9.36
CA THR A 169 -6.27 13.07 -9.14
C THR A 169 -6.44 14.22 -10.12
N ASP A 170 -7.68 14.60 -10.38
CA ASP A 170 -8.05 15.84 -11.07
C ASP A 170 -8.60 16.91 -10.12
N HIS A 171 -8.71 16.59 -8.82
CA HIS A 171 -9.28 17.48 -7.84
C HIS A 171 -8.27 18.54 -7.38
N GLN A 172 -8.58 19.83 -7.62
CA GLN A 172 -7.66 20.95 -7.41
C GLN A 172 -7.08 21.03 -5.98
N THR A 173 -7.85 20.68 -4.96
CA THR A 173 -7.40 20.69 -3.57
C THR A 173 -6.23 19.72 -3.36
N TYR A 174 -6.31 18.51 -3.93
CA TYR A 174 -5.27 17.50 -3.77
C TYR A 174 -4.07 17.79 -4.68
N LEU A 175 -4.29 18.35 -5.88
CA LEU A 175 -3.20 18.84 -6.72
C LEU A 175 -2.39 19.93 -5.99
N SER A 176 -3.08 20.89 -5.36
CA SER A 176 -2.42 21.94 -4.57
C SER A 176 -1.68 21.37 -3.36
N PHE A 177 -2.22 20.35 -2.70
CA PHE A 177 -1.55 19.63 -1.62
C PHE A 177 -0.28 18.94 -2.11
N MET A 178 -0.34 18.15 -3.19
CA MET A 178 0.80 17.44 -3.74
C MET A 178 1.90 18.36 -4.26
N ALA A 179 1.53 19.53 -4.80
CA ALA A 179 2.48 20.53 -5.32
C ALA A 179 3.42 21.07 -4.24
N VAL A 180 2.96 21.13 -2.97
CA VAL A 180 3.75 21.65 -1.84
C VAL A 180 4.22 20.57 -0.87
N ASP A 181 3.91 19.30 -1.14
CA ASP A 181 4.27 18.20 -0.28
C ASP A 181 5.76 17.84 -0.40
N GLY A 182 6.56 18.37 0.51
CA GLY A 182 8.00 18.12 0.60
C GLY A 182 8.37 16.67 0.98
N LEU A 183 7.40 15.86 1.44
CA LEU A 183 7.61 14.45 1.78
C LEU A 183 7.29 13.51 0.61
N MET A 184 6.61 13.98 -0.43
CA MET A 184 6.36 13.19 -1.63
C MET A 184 7.66 12.79 -2.32
N LEU A 185 7.82 11.52 -2.65
CA LEU A 185 9.00 11.02 -3.35
C LEU A 185 8.90 11.29 -4.85
N ARG A 186 9.58 12.33 -5.31
CA ARG A 186 9.67 12.67 -6.75
C ARG A 186 10.74 11.84 -7.46
N GLU A 187 11.70 11.29 -6.71
CA GLU A 187 12.83 10.52 -7.22
C GLU A 187 13.05 9.26 -6.38
N ILE A 188 13.51 8.20 -7.04
CA ILE A 188 13.92 6.94 -6.41
C ILE A 188 15.28 6.50 -6.93
N THR A 189 15.97 5.68 -6.15
CA THR A 189 17.28 5.16 -6.52
C THR A 189 17.20 3.99 -7.49
N GLU A 190 18.32 3.67 -8.16
CA GLU A 190 18.43 2.47 -9.00
C GLU A 190 18.21 1.20 -8.17
N ALA A 191 18.66 1.16 -6.90
CA ALA A 191 18.38 0.06 -6.00
C ALA A 191 16.86 -0.11 -5.77
N THR A 192 16.10 0.97 -5.61
CA THR A 192 14.63 0.89 -5.45
C THR A 192 13.95 0.37 -6.72
N LYS A 193 14.39 0.78 -7.91
CA LYS A 193 13.86 0.24 -9.16
C LYS A 193 14.13 -1.27 -9.28
N SER A 194 15.35 -1.70 -8.93
CA SER A 194 15.68 -3.12 -8.84
C SER A 194 14.79 -3.86 -7.83
N ALA A 195 14.58 -3.27 -6.65
CA ALA A 195 13.71 -3.84 -5.63
C ALA A 195 12.27 -4.00 -6.13
N MET A 196 11.73 -3.06 -6.92
CA MET A 196 10.38 -3.18 -7.51
C MET A 196 10.28 -4.39 -8.45
N ILE A 197 11.32 -4.65 -9.27
CA ILE A 197 11.34 -5.79 -10.19
C ILE A 197 11.50 -7.10 -9.42
N ARG A 198 12.43 -7.16 -8.47
CA ARG A 198 12.66 -8.33 -7.63
C ARG A 198 11.43 -8.67 -6.77
N LEU A 199 10.70 -7.67 -6.32
CA LEU A 199 9.42 -7.85 -5.62
C LEU A 199 8.37 -8.49 -6.55
N GLU A 200 8.30 -8.04 -7.81
CA GLU A 200 7.43 -8.68 -8.80
C GLU A 200 7.87 -10.13 -9.08
N ASP A 201 9.16 -10.42 -9.16
CA ASP A 201 9.68 -11.79 -9.29
C ASP A 201 9.29 -12.66 -8.09
N MET A 202 9.30 -12.10 -6.88
CA MET A 202 8.99 -12.81 -5.64
C MET A 202 7.58 -13.41 -5.65
N TYR A 203 6.57 -12.63 -6.06
CA TYR A 203 5.20 -13.14 -6.13
C TYR A 203 4.89 -13.82 -7.48
N ALA A 204 5.62 -13.51 -8.56
CA ALA A 204 5.41 -14.12 -9.86
C ALA A 204 5.73 -15.64 -9.88
N GLN A 205 6.60 -16.10 -8.99
CA GLN A 205 6.97 -17.51 -8.87
C GLN A 205 5.99 -18.31 -8.00
N LYS A 206 4.98 -17.65 -7.44
CA LYS A 206 3.99 -18.23 -6.54
C LYS A 206 2.60 -18.15 -7.15
N GLY A 207 1.77 -19.13 -6.84
CA GLY A 207 0.36 -19.13 -7.18
C GLY A 207 -0.44 -19.71 -6.01
N GLY A 208 -1.67 -19.22 -5.81
CA GLY A 208 -2.55 -19.73 -4.77
C GLY A 208 -2.01 -19.56 -3.34
N VAL A 209 -1.21 -18.51 -3.09
CA VAL A 209 -0.59 -18.26 -1.77
C VAL A 209 -1.48 -17.44 -0.85
N ILE A 210 -2.58 -16.89 -1.36
CA ILE A 210 -3.54 -16.10 -0.59
C ILE A 210 -4.78 -16.96 -0.34
N ASP A 211 -5.03 -17.28 0.91
CA ASP A 211 -6.14 -18.09 1.40
C ASP A 211 -7.14 -17.29 2.26
N VAL A 212 -6.87 -16.01 2.48
CA VAL A 212 -7.78 -15.12 3.23
C VAL A 212 -8.71 -14.35 2.27
N PRO A 213 -9.90 -13.91 2.73
CA PRO A 213 -10.80 -13.09 1.93
C PRO A 213 -10.10 -11.88 1.32
N THR A 214 -10.16 -11.76 0.00
CA THR A 214 -9.40 -10.78 -0.75
C THR A 214 -10.29 -9.97 -1.68
N PHE A 215 -10.06 -8.66 -1.72
CA PHE A 215 -10.75 -7.74 -2.61
C PHE A 215 -9.76 -7.00 -3.52
N LEU A 216 -10.14 -6.86 -4.79
CA LEU A 216 -9.57 -5.91 -5.73
C LEU A 216 -10.46 -4.67 -5.76
N VAL A 217 -9.88 -3.53 -5.44
CA VAL A 217 -10.53 -2.22 -5.49
C VAL A 217 -9.91 -1.41 -6.61
N VAL A 218 -10.74 -0.92 -7.52
CA VAL A 218 -10.26 -0.19 -8.71
C VAL A 218 -11.09 1.05 -8.98
N PRO A 219 -10.50 2.11 -9.54
CA PRO A 219 -11.25 3.15 -10.23
C PRO A 219 -11.82 2.57 -11.55
N GLU A 220 -12.83 3.19 -12.11
CA GLU A 220 -13.39 2.83 -13.44
C GLU A 220 -12.31 2.86 -14.53
N ARG A 221 -11.41 3.84 -14.47
CA ARG A 221 -10.19 3.94 -15.28
C ARG A 221 -9.02 4.36 -14.40
N ASP A 222 -7.85 3.92 -14.78
CA ASP A 222 -6.62 4.26 -14.06
C ASP A 222 -5.57 4.79 -15.04
N ARG A 223 -5.01 5.97 -14.71
CA ARG A 223 -4.01 6.63 -15.57
C ARG A 223 -2.60 6.07 -15.37
N ILE A 224 -2.38 5.29 -14.32
CA ILE A 224 -1.05 4.78 -13.90
C ILE A 224 -0.95 3.28 -14.12
N ILE A 225 -2.00 2.54 -13.74
CA ILE A 225 -2.02 1.08 -13.66
C ILE A 225 -2.84 0.47 -14.80
N ASP A 226 -2.29 -0.52 -15.46
CA ASP A 226 -3.07 -1.42 -16.31
C ASP A 226 -3.87 -2.37 -15.41
N LEU A 227 -5.15 -2.04 -15.23
CA LEU A 227 -6.04 -2.76 -14.31
C LEU A 227 -6.31 -4.20 -14.75
N ALA A 228 -6.28 -4.48 -16.05
CA ALA A 228 -6.49 -5.84 -16.57
C ALA A 228 -5.34 -6.75 -16.14
N ILE A 229 -4.12 -6.26 -16.24
CA ILE A 229 -2.92 -6.96 -15.79
C ILE A 229 -2.92 -7.15 -14.28
N ALA A 230 -3.25 -6.10 -13.52
CA ALA A 230 -3.32 -6.19 -12.07
C ALA A 230 -4.35 -7.24 -11.62
N ARG A 231 -5.51 -7.29 -12.28
CA ARG A 231 -6.57 -8.30 -12.04
C ARG A 231 -6.07 -9.71 -12.32
N GLU A 232 -5.43 -9.93 -13.49
CA GLU A 232 -4.88 -11.23 -13.87
C GLU A 232 -3.88 -11.74 -12.83
N TRP A 233 -2.96 -10.88 -12.40
CA TRP A 233 -1.95 -11.25 -11.40
C TRP A 233 -2.55 -11.55 -10.04
N LEU A 234 -3.52 -10.75 -9.59
CA LEU A 234 -4.16 -11.00 -8.31
C LEU A 234 -4.95 -12.32 -8.31
N MET A 235 -5.64 -12.64 -9.40
CA MET A 235 -6.35 -13.92 -9.54
C MET A 235 -5.43 -15.14 -9.58
N ARG A 236 -4.19 -14.98 -10.00
CA ARG A 236 -3.19 -16.07 -9.89
C ARG A 236 -2.73 -16.29 -8.46
N LEU A 237 -2.65 -15.22 -7.66
CA LEU A 237 -2.19 -15.26 -6.27
C LEU A 237 -3.30 -15.73 -5.31
N ALA A 238 -4.54 -15.34 -5.56
CA ALA A 238 -5.71 -15.65 -4.75
C ALA A 238 -6.74 -16.43 -5.56
N GLY A 239 -7.16 -17.59 -5.08
CA GLY A 239 -8.15 -18.43 -5.77
C GLY A 239 -9.55 -17.81 -5.86
N ARG A 240 -9.85 -16.84 -4.98
CA ARG A 240 -11.12 -16.11 -4.93
C ARG A 240 -10.88 -14.65 -4.61
N VAL A 241 -11.35 -13.75 -5.49
CA VAL A 241 -11.20 -12.30 -5.34
C VAL A 241 -12.57 -11.65 -5.53
N GLY A 242 -13.02 -10.91 -4.52
CA GLY A 242 -14.12 -9.97 -4.67
C GLY A 242 -13.62 -8.71 -5.41
N GLU A 243 -14.47 -8.09 -6.21
CA GLU A 243 -14.10 -6.85 -6.91
C GLU A 243 -15.04 -5.71 -6.54
N ARG A 244 -14.47 -4.52 -6.35
CA ARG A 244 -15.21 -3.29 -6.13
C ARG A 244 -14.65 -2.18 -7.00
N GLU A 245 -15.47 -1.71 -7.92
CA GLU A 245 -15.18 -0.58 -8.79
C GLU A 245 -15.82 0.70 -8.25
N PHE A 246 -15.11 1.82 -8.39
CA PHE A 246 -15.58 3.16 -8.04
C PHE A 246 -15.56 4.06 -9.26
N ALA A 247 -16.65 4.83 -9.43
CA ALA A 247 -16.85 5.72 -10.57
C ALA A 247 -15.93 6.95 -10.49
N THR A 248 -14.67 6.75 -10.86
CA THR A 248 -13.64 7.79 -10.92
C THR A 248 -12.51 7.37 -11.86
N ASP A 249 -11.80 8.34 -12.42
CA ASP A 249 -10.56 8.13 -13.20
C ASP A 249 -9.30 8.43 -12.37
N CYS A 250 -9.46 8.73 -11.08
CA CYS A 250 -8.35 9.04 -10.19
C CYS A 250 -7.68 7.77 -9.67
N HIS A 251 -6.37 7.66 -9.82
CA HIS A 251 -5.60 6.55 -9.27
C HIS A 251 -5.72 6.44 -7.74
N TYR A 252 -5.82 7.59 -7.05
CA TYR A 252 -6.15 7.67 -5.63
C TYR A 252 -7.65 7.94 -5.47
N ILE A 253 -8.42 6.90 -5.17
CA ILE A 253 -9.87 6.97 -4.98
C ILE A 253 -10.20 7.92 -3.82
N GLU A 254 -9.36 7.95 -2.78
CA GLU A 254 -9.44 8.86 -1.65
C GLU A 254 -9.35 10.34 -2.04
N PHE A 255 -8.73 10.63 -3.18
CA PHE A 255 -8.56 11.98 -3.72
C PHE A 255 -9.52 12.28 -4.86
N SER A 256 -10.67 11.63 -4.88
CA SER A 256 -11.68 11.76 -5.92
C SER A 256 -13.06 12.11 -5.38
N GLY A 257 -14.01 12.33 -6.27
CA GLY A 257 -15.43 12.48 -5.93
C GLY A 257 -16.04 11.22 -5.30
N ALA A 258 -15.43 10.05 -5.49
CA ALA A 258 -15.90 8.77 -4.96
C ALA A 258 -15.40 8.48 -3.53
N ARG A 259 -14.61 9.36 -2.90
CA ARG A 259 -13.95 9.11 -1.61
C ARG A 259 -14.90 8.74 -0.49
N GLU A 260 -16.05 9.39 -0.37
CA GLU A 260 -17.02 9.09 0.71
C GLU A 260 -17.57 7.67 0.61
N THR A 261 -17.94 7.24 -0.59
CA THR A 261 -18.42 5.88 -0.84
C THR A 261 -17.31 4.84 -0.67
N TYR A 262 -16.07 5.21 -0.98
CA TYR A 262 -14.90 4.37 -0.74
C TYR A 262 -14.64 4.19 0.76
N TRP A 263 -14.63 5.26 1.56
CA TRP A 263 -14.44 5.17 3.01
C TRP A 263 -15.55 4.38 3.69
N GLU A 264 -16.79 4.56 3.26
CA GLU A 264 -17.93 3.79 3.77
C GLU A 264 -17.78 2.30 3.46
N TRP A 265 -17.43 1.98 2.20
CA TRP A 265 -17.20 0.61 1.77
C TRP A 265 -16.02 -0.02 2.53
N LEU A 266 -14.88 0.68 2.65
CA LEU A 266 -13.69 0.16 3.31
C LEU A 266 -13.93 -0.09 4.80
N ALA A 267 -14.64 0.81 5.48
CA ALA A 267 -14.99 0.64 6.88
C ALA A 267 -15.87 -0.61 7.08
N ARG A 268 -16.93 -0.75 6.29
CA ARG A 268 -17.81 -1.93 6.34
C ARG A 268 -17.04 -3.21 6.01
N CYS A 269 -16.25 -3.19 4.96
CA CYS A 269 -15.40 -4.32 4.56
C CYS A 269 -14.46 -4.76 5.70
N ALA A 270 -13.84 -3.82 6.43
CA ALA A 270 -12.97 -4.14 7.54
C ALA A 270 -13.73 -4.73 8.74
N ILE A 271 -14.91 -4.18 9.07
CA ILE A 271 -15.72 -4.67 10.20
C ILE A 271 -16.27 -6.08 9.93
N GLU A 272 -16.74 -6.35 8.73
CA GLU A 272 -17.29 -7.65 8.33
C GLU A 272 -16.22 -8.77 8.25
N ALA A 273 -14.92 -8.44 8.31
CA ALA A 273 -13.85 -9.44 8.30
C ALA A 273 -13.89 -10.39 9.51
N LYS A 274 -14.60 -10.06 10.59
CA LYS A 274 -14.74 -10.88 11.80
C LYS A 274 -15.56 -12.17 11.58
N GLY A 275 -16.34 -12.26 10.52
CA GLY A 275 -17.32 -13.36 10.29
C GLY A 275 -16.87 -14.49 9.37
N GLU A 276 -15.78 -14.32 8.61
CA GLU A 276 -15.43 -15.22 7.51
C GLU A 276 -14.26 -16.19 7.82
N GLY A 277 -13.66 -16.10 9.01
CA GLY A 277 -12.45 -16.82 9.41
C GLY A 277 -12.63 -17.82 10.57
N ARG A 278 -13.82 -18.45 10.72
CA ARG A 278 -14.05 -19.54 11.66
C ARG A 278 -14.67 -20.75 10.99
#